data_788c84fd131f272599ba87449dd9158f
#
_entry.id   788c84fd131f272599ba87449dd9158f
#
_cell.length_a   1.000
_cell.length_b   1.000
_cell.length_c   1.000
_cell.angle_alpha   90.00
_cell.angle_beta   90.00
_cell.angle_gamma   90.00
#
_symmetry.space_group_name_H-M   'P 1'
#
loop_
_entity.id
_entity.type
_entity.pdbx_description
1 polymer ?
#
loop_
_entity_poly.entity_id
_entity_poly.type
_entity_poly.pdbx_seq_one_letter_code
_entity_poly.pdbx_strand_id
1 'polypeptide(L)'
;MKLIKVASLFFSLTVTGAVAQSELDYNVPKNEWGDPDLSGVWNFASNTPMQRPEKWGEQEFLTPEQLQEEIVRQQAAARAADDRAARAVDLDADIPTGPQVLGYNDFWFETQGLDANVRTSHIVYPANGRIPPSVEGAKVQRGNQITDTPNENRPVRFVVGGISKDGPEDRGLSERCIVGFNSGPPFVPSLYNNNVQLFQNENNVVILTEMIHDARIVPVGPKPMLDNDIRLWSGDSRGYWDNDTLVVETKNFNGGRQTFSSTGNNYDMVLTEKFKRTSYDQVVYEFTIDDPATFTDKISAVVPMTKTSGQLYEYACHEGNYGMLNTLRGARVAEENGWDLEGR
;
A
#
# COMPACT_ATOMS: atom_id res chain seq x y z
N MET A 1 -33.46 66.71 25.46
CA MET A 1 -33.28 65.25 25.63
C MET A 1 -32.87 64.70 24.27
N LYS A 2 -31.54 64.45 24.06
CA LYS A 2 -31.00 63.93 22.81
C LYS A 2 -30.76 62.42 22.98
N LEU A 3 -31.44 61.60 22.19
CA LEU A 3 -31.19 60.15 22.10
C LEU A 3 -29.93 59.93 21.29
N ILE A 4 -28.97 59.25 21.91
CA ILE A 4 -27.76 58.74 21.25
C ILE A 4 -28.08 57.33 20.77
N LYS A 5 -28.07 57.08 19.43
CA LYS A 5 -28.12 55.75 18.83
C LYS A 5 -26.72 55.16 18.84
N VAL A 6 -26.51 54.08 19.58
CA VAL A 6 -25.30 53.27 19.49
C VAL A 6 -25.47 52.29 18.32
N ALA A 7 -24.62 52.41 17.33
CA ALA A 7 -24.51 51.46 16.22
C ALA A 7 -23.49 50.39 16.63
N SER A 8 -23.95 49.18 16.82
CA SER A 8 -23.07 47.99 17.00
C SER A 8 -22.53 47.53 15.65
N LEU A 9 -21.24 47.72 15.48
CA LEU A 9 -20.53 47.15 14.31
C LEU A 9 -20.19 45.68 14.63
N PHE A 10 -20.87 44.77 13.94
CA PHE A 10 -20.47 43.37 13.89
C PHE A 10 -19.26 43.21 12.96
N PHE A 11 -18.11 42.93 13.53
CA PHE A 11 -16.92 42.57 12.79
C PHE A 11 -16.95 41.05 12.55
N SER A 12 -17.36 40.64 11.36
CA SER A 12 -17.26 39.24 10.96
C SER A 12 -15.80 38.93 10.64
N LEU A 13 -15.10 38.22 11.53
CA LEU A 13 -13.82 37.62 11.21
C LEU A 13 -14.08 36.41 10.30
N THR A 14 -13.86 36.57 9.02
CA THR A 14 -13.68 35.44 8.09
C THR A 14 -12.28 34.89 8.29
N VAL A 15 -12.18 33.80 9.05
CA VAL A 15 -10.97 32.98 9.09
C VAL A 15 -10.98 32.17 7.78
N THR A 16 -10.45 32.72 6.71
CA THR A 16 -10.14 32.00 5.49
C THR A 16 -8.85 31.23 5.71
N GLY A 17 -8.94 29.92 5.53
CA GLY A 17 -7.89 28.94 5.82
C GLY A 17 -6.55 29.25 5.13
N ALA A 18 -5.53 29.38 5.94
CA ALA A 18 -4.13 29.57 5.54
C ALA A 18 -3.37 28.24 5.35
N VAL A 19 -4.07 27.11 5.16
CA VAL A 19 -3.42 25.79 5.05
C VAL A 19 -3.23 25.34 3.58
N ALA A 20 -3.91 25.96 2.62
CA ALA A 20 -3.84 25.56 1.20
C ALA A 20 -2.77 26.30 0.37
N GLN A 21 -2.04 27.24 0.94
CA GLN A 21 -1.18 28.15 0.17
C GLN A 21 0.31 27.78 0.18
N SER A 22 0.74 26.85 1.04
CA SER A 22 2.16 26.46 1.10
C SER A 22 2.56 25.39 0.07
N GLU A 23 1.61 24.67 -0.52
CA GLU A 23 1.88 23.68 -1.57
C GLU A 23 2.05 24.30 -2.98
N LEU A 24 1.58 25.53 -3.19
CA LEU A 24 1.57 26.14 -4.52
C LEU A 24 2.91 26.77 -4.95
N ASP A 25 3.88 26.92 -4.03
CA ASP A 25 5.15 27.64 -4.31
C ASP A 25 6.42 26.81 -4.05
N TYR A 26 6.33 25.47 -3.83
CA TYR A 26 7.54 24.67 -3.67
C TYR A 26 8.24 24.48 -5.01
N ASN A 27 9.40 25.12 -5.15
CA ASN A 27 10.26 24.94 -6.32
C ASN A 27 11.05 23.64 -6.17
N VAL A 28 10.64 22.61 -6.88
CA VAL A 28 11.28 21.30 -6.85
C VAL A 28 12.73 21.42 -7.32
N PRO A 29 13.72 20.99 -6.52
CA PRO A 29 15.10 20.95 -6.98
C PRO A 29 15.23 20.14 -8.26
N LYS A 30 16.15 20.56 -9.12
CA LYS A 30 16.49 19.83 -10.34
C LYS A 30 17.77 19.05 -10.14
N ASN A 31 17.82 17.83 -10.69
CA ASN A 31 19.04 17.03 -10.75
C ASN A 31 20.01 17.57 -11.83
N GLU A 32 21.15 16.91 -12.02
CA GLU A 32 22.16 17.33 -12.98
C GLU A 32 21.72 17.25 -14.44
N TRP A 33 20.67 16.51 -14.74
CA TRP A 33 20.06 16.39 -16.08
C TRP A 33 18.89 17.34 -16.30
N GLY A 34 18.54 18.16 -15.29
CA GLY A 34 17.46 19.16 -15.36
C GLY A 34 16.07 18.62 -15.02
N ASP A 35 15.95 17.36 -14.68
CA ASP A 35 14.69 16.76 -14.23
C ASP A 35 14.40 17.07 -12.76
N PRO A 36 13.14 17.01 -12.31
CA PRO A 36 12.81 17.10 -10.90
C PRO A 36 13.54 16.05 -10.07
N ASP A 37 14.18 16.46 -8.97
CA ASP A 37 14.92 15.56 -8.10
C ASP A 37 13.98 14.85 -7.12
N LEU A 38 13.72 13.57 -7.39
CA LEU A 38 12.99 12.64 -6.52
C LEU A 38 13.92 11.74 -5.72
N SER A 39 15.25 11.86 -5.90
CA SER A 39 16.23 10.95 -5.30
C SER A 39 16.15 10.97 -3.78
N GLY A 40 16.26 9.80 -3.17
CA GLY A 40 16.22 9.64 -1.72
C GLY A 40 15.46 8.43 -1.26
N VAL A 41 15.35 8.27 0.05
CA VAL A 41 14.56 7.24 0.70
C VAL A 41 13.25 7.88 1.19
N TRP A 42 12.16 7.25 0.82
CA TRP A 42 10.81 7.71 1.09
C TRP A 42 10.00 6.62 1.80
N ASN A 43 9.37 6.98 2.91
CA ASN A 43 8.52 6.07 3.68
C ASN A 43 7.05 6.32 3.34
N PHE A 44 6.33 5.27 2.97
CA PHE A 44 4.91 5.32 2.62
C PHE A 44 4.00 4.66 3.66
N ALA A 45 4.50 4.40 4.88
CA ALA A 45 3.65 3.93 5.96
C ALA A 45 2.53 4.94 6.27
N SER A 46 1.35 4.44 6.53
CA SER A 46 0.18 5.28 6.82
C SER A 46 -0.84 4.52 7.64
N ASN A 47 -1.48 5.21 8.58
CA ASN A 47 -2.63 4.72 9.32
C ASN A 47 -3.98 5.08 8.66
N THR A 48 -3.95 5.84 7.56
CA THR A 48 -5.13 6.08 6.74
C THR A 48 -5.56 4.76 6.08
N PRO A 49 -6.82 4.35 6.18
CA PRO A 49 -7.25 3.09 5.58
C PRO A 49 -7.21 3.18 4.04
N MET A 50 -6.88 2.07 3.37
CA MET A 50 -6.94 2.02 1.91
C MET A 50 -8.34 2.30 1.40
N GLN A 51 -9.35 1.63 1.96
CA GLN A 51 -10.75 1.85 1.63
C GLN A 51 -11.44 2.69 2.70
N ARG A 52 -12.30 3.60 2.26
CA ARG A 52 -13.08 4.46 3.16
C ARG A 52 -14.04 3.62 3.99
N PRO A 53 -14.00 3.74 5.33
CA PRO A 53 -15.02 3.16 6.20
C PRO A 53 -16.42 3.67 5.83
N GLU A 54 -17.41 2.77 5.84
CA GLU A 54 -18.79 3.10 5.43
C GLU A 54 -19.39 4.27 6.21
N LYS A 55 -18.99 4.42 7.47
CA LYS A 55 -19.45 5.52 8.34
C LYS A 55 -19.17 6.92 7.76
N TRP A 56 -18.19 7.04 6.86
CA TRP A 56 -17.83 8.32 6.25
C TRP A 56 -18.55 8.62 4.92
N GLY A 57 -19.25 7.63 4.33
CA GLY A 57 -19.93 7.80 3.04
C GLY A 57 -18.99 8.34 1.96
N GLU A 58 -19.29 9.53 1.42
CA GLU A 58 -18.45 10.21 0.41
C GLU A 58 -17.53 11.29 1.01
N GLN A 59 -17.49 11.40 2.33
CA GLN A 59 -16.64 12.40 3.00
C GLN A 59 -15.17 12.08 2.78
N GLU A 60 -14.46 12.91 2.05
CA GLU A 60 -13.08 12.70 1.64
C GLU A 60 -12.07 13.03 2.76
N PHE A 61 -12.36 14.07 3.55
CA PHE A 61 -11.46 14.54 4.62
C PHE A 61 -12.16 14.52 5.97
N LEU A 62 -11.40 14.23 7.02
CA LEU A 62 -11.87 14.34 8.40
C LEU A 62 -12.00 15.82 8.79
N THR A 63 -12.99 16.16 9.62
CA THR A 63 -12.99 17.44 10.31
C THR A 63 -11.95 17.44 11.45
N PRO A 64 -11.55 18.60 11.97
CA PRO A 64 -10.62 18.65 13.10
C PRO A 64 -11.08 17.82 14.31
N GLU A 65 -12.38 17.80 14.59
CA GLU A 65 -12.97 17.05 15.69
C GLU A 65 -12.88 15.53 15.42
N GLN A 66 -13.25 15.10 14.22
CA GLN A 66 -13.17 13.70 13.77
C GLN A 66 -11.70 13.22 13.77
N LEU A 67 -10.77 14.07 13.34
CA LEU A 67 -9.35 13.77 13.41
C LEU A 67 -8.90 13.49 14.84
N GLN A 68 -9.30 14.35 15.78
CA GLN A 68 -8.97 14.17 17.19
C GLN A 68 -9.56 12.86 17.74
N GLU A 69 -10.79 12.53 17.38
CA GLU A 69 -11.42 11.25 17.76
C GLU A 69 -10.65 10.05 17.21
N GLU A 70 -10.23 10.09 15.94
CA GLU A 70 -9.46 9.01 15.32
C GLU A 70 -8.07 8.87 15.94
N ILE A 71 -7.38 9.96 16.28
CA ILE A 71 -6.11 9.94 17.03
C ILE A 71 -6.29 9.24 18.37
N VAL A 72 -7.30 9.62 19.14
CA VAL A 72 -7.59 8.99 20.45
C VAL A 72 -7.90 7.51 20.29
N ARG A 73 -8.67 7.14 19.26
CA ARG A 73 -8.99 5.73 18.95
C ARG A 73 -7.75 4.92 18.60
N GLN A 74 -6.87 5.47 17.77
CA GLN A 74 -5.61 4.80 17.38
C GLN A 74 -4.68 4.61 18.58
N GLN A 75 -4.55 5.65 19.43
CA GLN A 75 -3.74 5.56 20.65
C GLN A 75 -4.30 4.51 21.62
N ALA A 76 -5.63 4.42 21.75
CA ALA A 76 -6.26 3.40 22.59
C ALA A 76 -6.03 2.00 22.02
N ALA A 77 -6.10 1.83 20.70
CA ALA A 77 -5.83 0.55 20.03
C ALA A 77 -4.36 0.12 20.21
N ALA A 78 -3.40 1.06 20.08
CA ALA A 78 -1.98 0.80 20.31
C ALA A 78 -1.72 0.35 21.76
N ARG A 79 -2.26 1.06 22.76
CA ARG A 79 -2.14 0.65 24.15
C ARG A 79 -2.73 -0.74 24.43
N ALA A 80 -3.89 -1.04 23.84
CA ALA A 80 -4.50 -2.35 23.97
C ALA A 80 -3.67 -3.46 23.29
N ALA A 81 -2.92 -3.14 22.23
CA ALA A 81 -1.98 -4.06 21.60
C ALA A 81 -0.76 -4.32 22.48
N ASP A 82 -0.16 -3.25 23.06
CA ASP A 82 0.94 -3.35 24.03
C ASP A 82 0.56 -4.19 25.24
N ASP A 83 -0.64 -3.98 25.80
CA ASP A 83 -1.16 -4.77 26.92
C ASP A 83 -1.37 -6.24 26.57
N ARG A 84 -1.72 -6.57 25.33
CA ARG A 84 -1.82 -7.96 24.84
C ARG A 84 -0.45 -8.58 24.68
N ALA A 85 0.49 -7.85 24.08
CA ALA A 85 1.86 -8.29 23.91
C ALA A 85 2.54 -8.56 25.27
N ALA A 86 2.36 -7.67 26.25
CA ALA A 86 2.86 -7.84 27.60
C ALA A 86 2.29 -9.11 28.30
N ARG A 87 1.01 -9.40 28.09
CA ARG A 87 0.37 -10.63 28.61
C ARG A 87 0.81 -11.91 27.91
N ALA A 88 1.14 -11.83 26.62
CA ALA A 88 1.63 -12.99 25.85
C ALA A 88 3.05 -13.44 26.28
N VAL A 89 3.80 -12.58 26.97
CA VAL A 89 5.11 -12.89 27.55
C VAL A 89 4.99 -13.53 28.94
N ASP A 90 3.83 -13.51 29.57
CA ASP A 90 3.58 -14.20 30.82
C ASP A 90 3.47 -15.71 30.58
N LEU A 91 4.58 -16.41 30.79
CA LEU A 91 4.71 -17.87 30.58
C LEU A 91 3.89 -18.68 31.59
N ASP A 92 3.39 -18.06 32.66
CA ASP A 92 2.55 -18.68 33.69
C ASP A 92 1.05 -18.47 33.42
N ALA A 93 0.69 -17.68 32.41
CA ALA A 93 -0.70 -17.53 32.00
C ALA A 93 -1.16 -18.79 31.24
N ASP A 94 -2.33 -19.33 31.60
CA ASP A 94 -2.98 -20.38 30.86
C ASP A 94 -3.05 -20.02 29.38
N ILE A 95 -2.45 -20.85 28.52
CA ILE A 95 -2.47 -20.63 27.06
C ILE A 95 -3.94 -20.66 26.62
N PRO A 96 -4.51 -19.56 26.17
CA PRO A 96 -5.91 -19.55 25.77
C PRO A 96 -6.11 -20.52 24.59
N THR A 97 -7.04 -21.46 24.76
CA THR A 97 -7.43 -22.42 23.72
C THR A 97 -8.35 -21.73 22.69
N GLY A 98 -7.77 -21.00 21.75
CA GLY A 98 -8.46 -20.34 20.65
C GLY A 98 -7.48 -19.92 19.57
N PRO A 99 -7.93 -19.53 18.36
CA PRO A 99 -7.03 -19.02 17.34
C PRO A 99 -6.38 -17.72 17.85
N GLN A 100 -5.25 -17.89 18.53
CA GLN A 100 -4.41 -16.77 18.92
C GLN A 100 -3.63 -16.36 17.68
N VAL A 101 -3.89 -15.17 17.20
CA VAL A 101 -2.87 -14.43 16.49
C VAL A 101 -1.78 -14.20 17.54
N LEU A 102 -0.79 -15.10 17.59
CA LEU A 102 0.43 -14.89 18.35
C LEU A 102 0.94 -13.52 17.92
N GLY A 103 0.92 -12.56 18.84
CA GLY A 103 1.26 -11.18 18.56
C GLY A 103 2.61 -11.13 17.87
N TYR A 104 2.60 -10.79 16.62
CA TYR A 104 3.77 -10.23 15.97
C TYR A 104 4.18 -9.07 16.85
N ASN A 105 5.42 -9.04 17.31
CA ASN A 105 5.88 -8.01 18.22
C ASN A 105 5.57 -6.64 17.61
N ASP A 106 4.73 -5.84 18.25
CA ASP A 106 4.32 -4.50 17.80
C ASP A 106 5.54 -3.57 17.57
N PHE A 107 6.69 -3.94 18.12
CA PHE A 107 8.00 -3.32 17.87
C PHE A 107 8.36 -3.21 16.38
N TRP A 108 7.91 -4.15 15.54
CA TRP A 108 8.19 -4.13 14.10
C TRP A 108 7.19 -3.27 13.31
N PHE A 109 6.11 -2.83 13.94
CA PHE A 109 5.12 -2.04 13.25
C PHE A 109 5.57 -0.59 13.10
N GLU A 110 5.57 -0.11 11.87
CA GLU A 110 5.77 1.29 11.58
C GLU A 110 4.49 2.04 11.93
N THR A 111 4.46 2.63 13.13
CA THR A 111 3.36 3.49 13.55
C THR A 111 3.62 4.90 13.05
N GLN A 112 3.04 5.23 11.93
CA GLN A 112 2.92 6.65 11.54
C GLN A 112 1.59 7.18 12.05
N GLY A 113 1.56 8.49 12.37
CA GLY A 113 0.32 9.18 12.61
C GLY A 113 -0.61 9.15 11.40
N LEU A 114 -1.80 9.71 11.53
CA LEU A 114 -2.60 10.02 10.35
C LEU A 114 -1.81 11.01 9.50
N ASP A 115 -1.78 10.76 8.18
CA ASP A 115 -1.09 11.64 7.26
C ASP A 115 -1.63 13.07 7.35
N ALA A 116 -0.77 14.03 7.00
CA ALA A 116 -1.10 15.46 7.09
C ALA A 116 -2.36 15.85 6.29
N ASN A 117 -2.74 15.03 5.30
CA ASN A 117 -3.92 15.27 4.47
C ASN A 117 -5.24 14.86 5.12
N VAL A 118 -5.20 14.20 6.29
CA VAL A 118 -6.40 13.80 7.07
C VAL A 118 -7.52 13.17 6.22
N ARG A 119 -7.15 12.40 5.22
CA ARG A 119 -8.11 11.71 4.36
C ARG A 119 -8.79 10.57 5.10
N THR A 120 -10.02 10.29 4.72
CA THR A 120 -10.79 9.15 5.25
C THR A 120 -10.40 7.83 4.58
N SER A 121 -9.67 7.89 3.46
CA SER A 121 -9.12 6.74 2.73
C SER A 121 -8.00 7.16 1.78
N HIS A 122 -7.12 6.23 1.42
CA HIS A 122 -6.19 6.43 0.30
C HIS A 122 -6.90 6.39 -1.05
N ILE A 123 -7.92 5.53 -1.23
CA ILE A 123 -8.72 5.53 -2.46
C ILE A 123 -9.51 6.83 -2.55
N VAL A 124 -9.31 7.54 -3.66
CA VAL A 124 -9.98 8.81 -4.00
C VAL A 124 -10.96 8.65 -5.16
N TYR A 125 -10.82 7.59 -5.95
CA TYR A 125 -11.76 7.23 -7.00
C TYR A 125 -11.97 5.70 -7.00
N PRO A 126 -13.20 5.21 -7.03
CA PRO A 126 -14.48 5.94 -7.09
C PRO A 126 -14.73 6.87 -5.88
N ALA A 127 -15.65 7.84 -6.02
CA ALA A 127 -15.88 8.91 -5.03
C ALA A 127 -16.24 8.39 -3.62
N ASN A 128 -16.82 7.19 -3.53
CA ASN A 128 -17.08 6.54 -2.25
C ASN A 128 -15.79 6.04 -1.55
N GLY A 129 -14.61 6.17 -2.19
CA GLY A 129 -13.32 5.78 -1.62
C GLY A 129 -13.15 4.26 -1.43
N ARG A 130 -13.84 3.44 -2.21
CA ARG A 130 -13.85 1.97 -2.06
C ARG A 130 -13.53 1.28 -3.38
N ILE A 131 -13.03 0.05 -3.27
CA ILE A 131 -12.81 -0.82 -4.43
C ILE A 131 -14.16 -1.08 -5.11
N PRO A 132 -14.29 -0.83 -6.43
CA PRO A 132 -15.52 -1.09 -7.15
C PRO A 132 -15.84 -2.59 -7.19
N PRO A 133 -17.08 -2.97 -7.45
CA PRO A 133 -17.45 -4.36 -7.63
C PRO A 133 -16.63 -5.05 -8.71
N SER A 134 -16.42 -6.35 -8.54
CA SER A 134 -15.81 -7.17 -9.59
C SER A 134 -16.80 -7.40 -10.73
N VAL A 135 -16.29 -7.53 -11.94
CA VAL A 135 -17.09 -7.96 -13.09
C VAL A 135 -17.53 -9.42 -12.93
N GLU A 136 -18.63 -9.79 -13.56
CA GLU A 136 -19.09 -11.17 -13.56
C GLU A 136 -18.04 -12.08 -14.22
N GLY A 137 -17.72 -13.18 -13.57
CA GLY A 137 -16.71 -14.13 -14.05
C GLY A 137 -15.26 -13.70 -13.84
N ALA A 138 -15.01 -12.62 -13.08
CA ALA A 138 -13.65 -12.23 -12.72
C ALA A 138 -12.91 -13.38 -12.02
N LYS A 139 -11.68 -13.62 -12.48
CA LYS A 139 -10.86 -14.71 -11.96
C LYS A 139 -10.24 -14.35 -10.62
N VAL A 140 -10.12 -15.31 -9.74
CA VAL A 140 -9.38 -15.19 -8.47
C VAL A 140 -8.04 -15.87 -8.64
N GLN A 141 -6.98 -15.15 -8.27
CA GLN A 141 -5.65 -15.71 -8.27
C GLN A 141 -5.19 -16.03 -6.85
N ARG A 142 -4.67 -17.24 -6.66
CA ARG A 142 -4.06 -17.70 -5.43
C ARG A 142 -2.76 -18.44 -5.75
N GLY A 143 -1.65 -17.92 -5.28
CA GLY A 143 -0.35 -18.45 -5.68
C GLY A 143 -0.19 -18.39 -7.21
N ASN A 144 0.17 -19.50 -7.83
CA ASN A 144 0.27 -19.64 -9.30
C ASN A 144 -1.01 -20.13 -9.96
N GLN A 145 -2.08 -20.33 -9.22
CA GLN A 145 -3.33 -20.87 -9.76
C GLN A 145 -4.37 -19.78 -9.91
N ILE A 146 -5.09 -19.79 -10.99
CA ILE A 146 -6.23 -18.93 -11.28
C ILE A 146 -7.49 -19.75 -11.05
N THR A 147 -8.40 -19.26 -10.23
CA THR A 147 -9.66 -19.91 -9.92
C THR A 147 -10.85 -19.04 -10.32
N ASP A 148 -12.00 -19.66 -10.50
CA ASP A 148 -13.26 -18.98 -10.83
C ASP A 148 -14.04 -18.52 -9.59
N THR A 149 -13.50 -18.72 -8.40
CA THR A 149 -14.20 -18.46 -7.15
C THR A 149 -13.74 -17.13 -6.54
N PRO A 150 -14.45 -16.02 -6.76
CA PRO A 150 -14.22 -14.77 -6.04
C PRO A 150 -14.82 -14.90 -4.65
N ASN A 151 -14.07 -14.77 -3.60
CA ASN A 151 -14.63 -15.02 -2.30
C ASN A 151 -14.10 -14.21 -1.13
N GLU A 152 -13.14 -13.31 -1.30
CA GLU A 152 -12.68 -12.49 -0.18
C GLU A 152 -12.27 -11.08 -0.62
N ASN A 153 -12.75 -10.07 0.10
CA ASN A 153 -12.40 -8.67 -0.12
C ASN A 153 -11.08 -8.27 0.54
N ARG A 154 -10.09 -9.14 0.52
CA ARG A 154 -8.75 -8.84 1.01
C ARG A 154 -7.69 -9.23 -0.01
N PRO A 155 -6.54 -8.55 -0.02
CA PRO A 155 -5.47 -8.86 -0.95
C PRO A 155 -5.07 -10.33 -0.87
N VAL A 156 -4.93 -10.99 -2.01
CA VAL A 156 -4.51 -12.41 -2.11
C VAL A 156 -3.21 -12.67 -1.35
N ARG A 157 -2.31 -11.71 -1.33
CA ARG A 157 -1.04 -11.77 -0.58
C ARG A 157 -1.21 -12.02 0.93
N PHE A 158 -2.37 -11.71 1.49
CA PHE A 158 -2.70 -11.99 2.88
C PHE A 158 -3.50 -13.28 3.08
N VAL A 159 -3.85 -13.96 2.00
CA VAL A 159 -4.46 -15.28 2.09
C VAL A 159 -3.33 -16.27 2.41
N VAL A 160 -3.15 -16.50 3.69
CA VAL A 160 -2.19 -17.48 4.18
C VAL A 160 -2.63 -18.86 3.71
N GLY A 161 -1.68 -19.57 3.16
CA GLY A 161 -1.92 -20.94 2.85
C GLY A 161 -2.02 -21.25 1.37
N GLY A 162 -2.03 -20.27 0.48
CA GLY A 162 -2.15 -20.52 -0.95
C GLY A 162 -3.35 -21.41 -1.24
N ILE A 163 -3.34 -22.07 -2.37
CA ILE A 163 -4.39 -23.02 -2.75
C ILE A 163 -4.00 -24.43 -2.33
N SER A 164 -2.75 -24.77 -2.48
CA SER A 164 -2.21 -26.09 -2.20
C SER A 164 -0.91 -26.00 -1.39
N LYS A 165 -0.47 -27.12 -0.89
CA LYS A 165 0.78 -27.32 -0.18
C LYS A 165 1.61 -28.43 -0.82
N ASP A 166 1.36 -28.73 -2.11
CA ASP A 166 2.06 -29.80 -2.82
C ASP A 166 3.51 -29.42 -3.09
N GLY A 167 3.74 -28.15 -3.43
CA GLY A 167 5.05 -27.59 -3.67
C GLY A 167 5.17 -26.12 -3.32
N PRO A 168 6.39 -25.55 -3.39
CA PRO A 168 6.58 -24.10 -3.16
C PRO A 168 5.82 -23.24 -4.16
N GLU A 169 5.60 -23.71 -5.38
CA GLU A 169 4.91 -23.00 -6.44
C GLU A 169 3.43 -22.71 -6.12
N ASP A 170 2.84 -23.50 -5.22
CA ASP A 170 1.46 -23.32 -4.78
C ASP A 170 1.32 -22.23 -3.70
N ARG A 171 2.45 -21.73 -3.21
CA ARG A 171 2.50 -20.71 -2.16
C ARG A 171 2.53 -19.32 -2.74
N GLY A 172 2.11 -18.34 -1.93
CA GLY A 172 2.10 -16.93 -2.31
C GLY A 172 3.48 -16.38 -2.66
N LEU A 173 3.54 -15.37 -3.52
CA LEU A 173 4.81 -14.80 -3.98
C LEU A 173 5.63 -14.19 -2.84
N SER A 174 4.99 -13.63 -1.82
CA SER A 174 5.68 -13.10 -0.64
C SER A 174 6.26 -14.19 0.24
N GLU A 175 5.57 -15.33 0.39
CA GLU A 175 6.10 -16.50 1.10
C GLU A 175 7.31 -17.10 0.38
N ARG A 176 7.34 -16.96 -0.95
CA ARG A 176 8.43 -17.44 -1.82
C ARG A 176 9.56 -16.42 -1.97
N CYS A 177 9.47 -15.27 -1.34
CA CYS A 177 10.44 -14.18 -1.46
C CYS A 177 10.64 -13.67 -2.91
N ILE A 178 9.61 -13.72 -3.74
CA ILE A 178 9.65 -13.26 -5.13
C ILE A 178 9.18 -11.81 -5.22
N VAL A 179 8.01 -11.48 -4.63
CA VAL A 179 7.45 -10.12 -4.57
C VAL A 179 6.89 -9.90 -3.17
N GLY A 180 7.33 -8.83 -2.51
CA GLY A 180 6.80 -8.43 -1.20
C GLY A 180 5.34 -8.00 -1.26
N PHE A 181 4.62 -8.19 -0.16
CA PHE A 181 3.20 -7.87 -0.11
C PHE A 181 2.91 -6.36 -0.19
N ASN A 182 3.89 -5.49 0.02
CA ASN A 182 3.77 -4.04 -0.12
C ASN A 182 4.78 -3.43 -1.12
N SER A 183 5.64 -4.25 -1.75
CA SER A 183 6.70 -3.74 -2.62
C SER A 183 6.22 -3.19 -3.97
N GLY A 184 4.89 -3.18 -4.19
CA GLY A 184 4.36 -2.57 -5.41
C GLY A 184 4.75 -3.30 -6.71
N PRO A 185 4.50 -2.70 -7.88
CA PRO A 185 3.55 -1.63 -8.07
C PRO A 185 2.08 -2.12 -8.00
N PRO A 186 1.16 -1.33 -7.48
CA PRO A 186 1.35 -0.09 -6.74
C PRO A 186 1.82 -0.32 -5.30
N PHE A 187 2.40 0.73 -4.67
CA PHE A 187 2.73 0.71 -3.25
C PHE A 187 1.46 0.82 -2.42
N VAL A 188 1.35 -0.04 -1.42
CA VAL A 188 0.22 -0.04 -0.48
C VAL A 188 0.78 -0.06 0.93
N PRO A 189 0.45 0.92 1.77
CA PRO A 189 0.87 0.95 3.16
C PRO A 189 0.60 -0.36 3.88
N SER A 190 1.55 -0.82 4.66
CA SER A 190 1.54 -2.06 5.37
C SER A 190 2.09 -1.90 6.79
N LEU A 191 2.15 -2.98 7.53
CA LEU A 191 2.58 -2.97 8.93
C LEU A 191 4.05 -2.60 9.10
N TYR A 192 4.91 -2.94 8.12
CA TYR A 192 6.35 -2.72 8.19
C TYR A 192 7.02 -2.71 6.81
N ASN A 193 8.27 -2.27 6.75
CA ASN A 193 9.09 -2.19 5.52
C ASN A 193 8.41 -1.36 4.42
N ASN A 194 7.93 -0.17 4.79
CA ASN A 194 7.25 0.74 3.87
C ASN A 194 8.24 1.75 3.25
N ASN A 195 9.49 1.40 3.09
CA ASN A 195 10.47 2.29 2.49
C ASN A 195 10.72 1.95 1.03
N VAL A 196 10.90 3.00 0.24
CA VAL A 196 11.32 2.95 -1.16
C VAL A 196 12.46 3.93 -1.36
N GLN A 197 13.49 3.50 -2.10
CA GLN A 197 14.56 4.39 -2.51
C GLN A 197 14.46 4.67 -4.01
N LEU A 198 14.46 5.94 -4.36
CA LEU A 198 14.46 6.40 -5.74
C LEU A 198 15.85 6.83 -6.13
N PHE A 199 16.33 6.30 -7.26
CA PHE A 199 17.55 6.73 -7.93
C PHE A 199 17.22 7.25 -9.31
N GLN A 200 17.97 8.23 -9.78
CA GLN A 200 17.76 8.83 -11.09
C GLN A 200 19.07 8.90 -11.85
N ASN A 201 19.00 8.68 -13.13
CA ASN A 201 19.98 9.09 -14.10
C ASN A 201 19.31 9.68 -15.34
N GLU A 202 20.06 10.11 -16.32
CA GLU A 202 19.54 10.75 -17.55
C GLU A 202 18.41 9.97 -18.24
N ASN A 203 18.46 8.63 -18.18
CA ASN A 203 17.59 7.77 -19.00
C ASN A 203 16.66 6.86 -18.19
N ASN A 204 16.82 6.80 -16.88
CA ASN A 204 16.07 5.86 -16.04
C ASN A 204 15.80 6.43 -14.65
N VAL A 205 14.69 6.01 -14.09
CA VAL A 205 14.43 6.05 -12.65
C VAL A 205 14.45 4.62 -12.13
N VAL A 206 15.20 4.36 -11.06
CA VAL A 206 15.20 3.06 -10.39
C VAL A 206 14.44 3.20 -9.09
N ILE A 207 13.48 2.31 -8.89
CA ILE A 207 12.63 2.24 -7.71
C ILE A 207 13.00 0.98 -6.96
N LEU A 208 13.79 1.13 -5.88
CA LEU A 208 14.23 0.04 -5.02
C LEU A 208 13.32 -0.03 -3.80
N THR A 209 12.64 -1.16 -3.60
CA THR A 209 11.79 -1.38 -2.44
C THR A 209 12.55 -2.09 -1.33
N GLU A 210 12.28 -1.71 -0.08
CA GLU A 210 12.88 -2.38 1.08
C GLU A 210 12.40 -3.83 1.20
N MET A 211 11.09 -4.04 1.10
CA MET A 211 10.50 -5.37 1.18
C MET A 211 10.98 -6.23 0.01
N ILE A 212 11.73 -7.29 0.31
CA ILE A 212 12.30 -8.24 -0.67
C ILE A 212 13.27 -7.59 -1.67
N HIS A 213 13.81 -6.41 -1.35
CA HIS A 213 14.84 -5.69 -2.13
C HIS A 213 14.61 -5.72 -3.66
N ASP A 214 13.34 -5.66 -4.10
CA ASP A 214 12.99 -5.64 -5.52
C ASP A 214 13.34 -4.28 -6.15
N ALA A 215 13.99 -4.31 -7.31
CA ALA A 215 14.42 -3.13 -8.02
C ALA A 215 13.72 -3.03 -9.38
N ARG A 216 12.86 -2.04 -9.54
CA ARG A 216 12.17 -1.75 -10.78
C ARG A 216 12.89 -0.64 -11.54
N ILE A 217 13.45 -0.98 -12.69
CA ILE A 217 14.11 -0.02 -13.59
C ILE A 217 13.05 0.52 -14.55
N VAL A 218 12.82 1.82 -14.48
CA VAL A 218 11.85 2.55 -15.29
C VAL A 218 12.61 3.39 -16.32
N PRO A 219 12.69 2.97 -17.59
CA PRO A 219 13.22 3.81 -18.66
C PRO A 219 12.35 5.06 -18.84
N VAL A 220 12.98 6.23 -18.90
CA VAL A 220 12.33 7.52 -19.08
C VAL A 220 12.47 7.97 -20.55
N GLY A 221 11.39 8.53 -21.10
CA GLY A 221 11.34 9.02 -22.48
C GLY A 221 10.69 8.03 -23.47
N PRO A 222 10.79 8.29 -24.78
CA PRO A 222 10.05 7.58 -25.82
C PRO A 222 10.65 6.19 -26.11
N LYS A 223 10.53 5.27 -25.17
CA LYS A 223 10.98 3.89 -25.32
C LYS A 223 9.77 2.96 -25.44
N PRO A 224 9.78 2.01 -26.39
CA PRO A 224 8.66 1.09 -26.54
C PRO A 224 8.53 0.16 -25.33
N MET A 225 7.30 -0.27 -25.03
CA MET A 225 7.05 -1.40 -24.15
C MET A 225 7.58 -2.69 -24.77
N LEU A 226 7.80 -3.71 -23.94
CA LEU A 226 8.05 -5.07 -24.39
C LEU A 226 6.84 -5.62 -25.13
N ASP A 227 7.07 -6.63 -25.96
CA ASP A 227 5.98 -7.36 -26.60
C ASP A 227 5.02 -7.94 -25.55
N ASN A 228 3.73 -7.98 -25.86
CA ASN A 228 2.68 -8.41 -24.93
C ASN A 228 2.86 -9.84 -24.42
N ASP A 229 3.62 -10.67 -25.11
CA ASP A 229 3.92 -12.05 -24.70
C ASP A 229 5.00 -12.12 -23.61
N ILE A 230 5.75 -11.03 -23.41
CA ILE A 230 6.78 -10.95 -22.36
C ILE A 230 6.15 -10.36 -21.11
N ARG A 231 5.98 -11.20 -20.09
CA ARG A 231 5.32 -10.84 -18.84
C ARG A 231 6.27 -10.93 -17.66
N LEU A 232 6.25 -9.90 -16.82
CA LEU A 232 7.15 -9.77 -15.67
C LEU A 232 6.36 -9.73 -14.37
N TRP A 233 6.99 -10.13 -13.27
CA TRP A 233 6.33 -10.10 -11.95
C TRP A 233 5.88 -8.70 -11.55
N SER A 234 6.70 -7.68 -11.79
CA SER A 234 6.39 -6.27 -11.49
C SER A 234 5.94 -5.48 -12.74
N GLY A 235 5.64 -6.19 -13.85
CA GLY A 235 5.25 -5.59 -15.11
C GLY A 235 6.42 -4.92 -15.84
N ASP A 236 6.14 -4.40 -17.03
CA ASP A 236 7.06 -3.60 -17.84
C ASP A 236 6.68 -2.12 -17.73
N SER A 237 7.59 -1.30 -17.24
CA SER A 237 7.35 0.11 -16.90
C SER A 237 8.02 1.06 -17.88
N ARG A 238 7.34 2.16 -18.21
CA ARG A 238 7.91 3.32 -18.94
C ARG A 238 7.52 4.61 -18.24
N GLY A 239 8.48 5.51 -18.12
CA GLY A 239 8.30 6.80 -17.47
C GLY A 239 8.41 7.97 -18.43
N TYR A 240 7.76 9.06 -18.06
CA TYR A 240 7.97 10.38 -18.67
C TYR A 240 7.70 11.47 -17.64
N TRP A 241 8.27 12.65 -17.87
CA TRP A 241 8.02 13.81 -17.05
C TRP A 241 6.84 14.62 -17.60
N ASP A 242 5.88 14.88 -16.73
CA ASP A 242 4.83 15.85 -16.94
C ASP A 242 5.05 17.02 -15.97
N ASN A 243 5.71 18.07 -16.44
CA ASN A 243 6.22 19.15 -15.61
C ASN A 243 7.10 18.62 -14.47
N ASP A 244 6.69 18.80 -13.21
CA ASP A 244 7.41 18.34 -12.02
C ASP A 244 6.93 16.97 -11.50
N THR A 245 6.21 16.22 -12.30
CA THR A 245 5.66 14.91 -11.97
C THR A 245 6.27 13.82 -12.84
N LEU A 246 6.86 12.81 -12.22
CA LEU A 246 7.19 11.57 -12.91
C LEU A 246 5.92 10.75 -13.08
N VAL A 247 5.56 10.45 -14.32
CA VAL A 247 4.44 9.54 -14.66
C VAL A 247 5.02 8.23 -15.14
N VAL A 248 4.57 7.12 -14.56
CA VAL A 248 5.00 5.77 -14.91
C VAL A 248 3.79 4.94 -15.32
N GLU A 249 3.81 4.45 -16.55
CA GLU A 249 2.84 3.45 -17.02
C GLU A 249 3.47 2.06 -16.96
N THR A 250 2.75 1.11 -16.40
CA THR A 250 3.19 -0.28 -16.25
C THR A 250 2.12 -1.22 -16.80
N LYS A 251 2.54 -2.14 -17.66
CA LYS A 251 1.74 -3.18 -18.30
C LYS A 251 2.46 -4.52 -18.23
N ASN A 252 1.95 -5.52 -18.93
CA ASN A 252 2.60 -6.81 -19.10
C ASN A 252 2.92 -7.51 -17.77
N PHE A 253 1.99 -7.41 -16.82
CA PHE A 253 2.11 -8.16 -15.58
C PHE A 253 2.00 -9.66 -15.83
N ASN A 254 2.80 -10.43 -15.14
CA ASN A 254 2.59 -11.86 -15.05
C ASN A 254 1.33 -12.13 -14.22
N GLY A 255 0.39 -12.87 -14.79
CA GLY A 255 -0.85 -13.25 -14.10
C GLY A 255 -0.65 -14.02 -12.79
N GLY A 256 0.56 -14.50 -12.50
CA GLY A 256 0.94 -15.10 -11.22
C GLY A 256 1.14 -14.11 -10.08
N ARG A 257 1.11 -12.79 -10.34
CA ARG A 257 1.26 -11.78 -9.32
C ARG A 257 0.00 -11.63 -8.47
N GLN A 258 0.22 -11.29 -7.21
CA GLN A 258 -0.85 -10.91 -6.31
C GLN A 258 -1.50 -9.60 -6.77
N THR A 259 -2.82 -9.58 -6.79
CA THR A 259 -3.61 -8.45 -7.25
C THR A 259 -3.80 -7.41 -6.13
N PHE A 260 -4.33 -6.25 -6.48
CA PHE A 260 -4.71 -5.22 -5.51
C PHE A 260 -5.81 -5.69 -4.55
N SER A 261 -6.69 -6.58 -5.02
CA SER A 261 -7.70 -7.25 -4.20
C SER A 261 -7.59 -8.76 -4.33
N SER A 262 -8.43 -9.51 -3.61
CA SER A 262 -8.51 -10.96 -3.75
C SER A 262 -9.06 -11.42 -5.11
N THR A 263 -9.63 -10.50 -5.88
CA THR A 263 -10.21 -10.77 -7.20
C THR A 263 -9.29 -10.26 -8.29
N GLY A 264 -9.28 -10.95 -9.44
CA GLY A 264 -8.49 -10.61 -10.60
C GLY A 264 -7.12 -11.25 -10.63
N ASN A 265 -6.42 -11.08 -11.72
CA ASN A 265 -5.13 -11.69 -11.98
C ASN A 265 -4.06 -10.74 -12.51
N ASN A 266 -4.35 -9.45 -12.59
CA ASN A 266 -3.49 -8.39 -13.13
C ASN A 266 -3.03 -8.59 -14.58
N TYR A 267 -3.54 -9.61 -15.30
CA TYR A 267 -3.01 -9.97 -16.59
C TYR A 267 -3.19 -8.85 -17.63
N ASP A 268 -4.36 -8.20 -17.60
CA ASP A 268 -4.71 -7.10 -18.50
C ASP A 268 -4.67 -5.72 -17.82
N MET A 269 -4.14 -5.66 -16.61
CA MET A 269 -4.06 -4.43 -15.84
C MET A 269 -3.10 -3.42 -16.47
N VAL A 270 -3.56 -2.19 -16.57
CA VAL A 270 -2.73 -1.01 -16.81
C VAL A 270 -2.63 -0.24 -15.50
N LEU A 271 -1.42 -0.04 -15.02
CA LEU A 271 -1.15 0.76 -13.85
C LEU A 271 -0.49 2.08 -14.28
N THR A 272 -1.07 3.18 -13.85
CA THR A 272 -0.45 4.51 -13.99
C THR A 272 -0.06 5.01 -12.60
N GLU A 273 1.20 5.34 -12.42
CA GLU A 273 1.73 5.88 -11.16
C GLU A 273 2.26 7.29 -11.41
N LYS A 274 2.14 8.15 -10.40
CA LYS A 274 2.66 9.52 -10.41
C LYS A 274 3.43 9.79 -9.14
N PHE A 275 4.62 10.36 -9.29
CA PHE A 275 5.48 10.79 -8.19
C PHE A 275 5.71 12.29 -8.32
N LYS A 276 5.21 13.06 -7.37
CA LYS A 276 5.36 14.51 -7.32
C LYS A 276 5.95 14.93 -5.98
N ARG A 277 7.10 15.56 -6.01
CA ARG A 277 7.68 16.13 -4.80
C ARG A 277 7.00 17.45 -4.47
N THR A 278 6.36 17.53 -3.31
CA THR A 278 5.54 18.67 -2.88
C THR A 278 6.24 19.52 -1.81
N SER A 279 7.28 18.95 -1.15
CA SER A 279 8.13 19.67 -0.21
C SER A 279 9.55 19.07 -0.16
N TYR A 280 10.40 19.59 0.71
CA TYR A 280 11.73 19.02 0.93
C TYR A 280 11.65 17.56 1.40
N ASP A 281 10.65 17.26 2.22
CA ASP A 281 10.48 16.00 2.95
C ASP A 281 9.24 15.19 2.52
N GLN A 282 8.55 15.61 1.43
CA GLN A 282 7.36 14.92 0.97
C GLN A 282 7.35 14.67 -0.54
N VAL A 283 6.97 13.46 -0.91
CA VAL A 283 6.54 13.06 -2.25
C VAL A 283 5.09 12.58 -2.14
N VAL A 284 4.22 13.11 -2.97
CA VAL A 284 2.87 12.58 -3.16
C VAL A 284 2.95 11.51 -4.24
N TYR A 285 2.63 10.30 -3.87
CA TYR A 285 2.48 9.18 -4.78
C TYR A 285 1.01 8.97 -5.07
N GLU A 286 0.67 8.94 -6.33
CA GLU A 286 -0.67 8.61 -6.81
C GLU A 286 -0.60 7.39 -7.72
N PHE A 287 -1.61 6.55 -7.69
CA PHE A 287 -1.73 5.50 -8.67
C PHE A 287 -3.16 5.32 -9.15
N THR A 288 -3.29 4.85 -10.39
CA THR A 288 -4.57 4.45 -10.98
C THR A 288 -4.44 3.06 -11.57
N ILE A 289 -5.31 2.18 -11.13
CA ILE A 289 -5.48 0.82 -11.65
C ILE A 289 -6.62 0.85 -12.67
N ASP A 290 -6.35 0.42 -13.88
CA ASP A 290 -7.32 0.17 -14.94
C ASP A 290 -7.26 -1.33 -15.28
N ASP A 291 -8.19 -2.09 -14.73
CA ASP A 291 -8.28 -3.54 -14.91
C ASP A 291 -9.74 -3.94 -15.20
N PRO A 292 -10.20 -3.70 -16.43
CA PRO A 292 -11.60 -3.96 -16.82
C PRO A 292 -11.94 -5.45 -16.86
N ALA A 293 -10.96 -6.34 -16.82
CA ALA A 293 -11.18 -7.78 -16.68
C ALA A 293 -11.53 -8.18 -15.25
N THR A 294 -11.23 -7.30 -14.28
CA THR A 294 -11.46 -7.57 -12.86
C THR A 294 -12.53 -6.67 -12.24
N PHE A 295 -12.47 -5.37 -12.51
CA PHE A 295 -13.31 -4.38 -11.83
C PHE A 295 -14.25 -3.67 -12.80
N THR A 296 -15.40 -3.26 -12.27
CA THR A 296 -16.41 -2.50 -13.05
C THR A 296 -15.99 -1.06 -13.31
N ASP A 297 -14.98 -0.55 -12.61
CA ASP A 297 -14.45 0.81 -12.76
C ASP A 297 -12.98 0.86 -12.34
N LYS A 298 -12.30 1.96 -12.64
CA LYS A 298 -10.92 2.23 -12.23
C LYS A 298 -10.82 2.47 -10.72
N ILE A 299 -9.62 2.32 -10.20
CA ILE A 299 -9.30 2.63 -8.81
C ILE A 299 -8.15 3.64 -8.81
N SER A 300 -8.35 4.80 -8.20
CA SER A 300 -7.25 5.74 -7.97
C SER A 300 -7.05 5.97 -6.49
N ALA A 301 -5.79 6.04 -6.07
CA ALA A 301 -5.42 6.28 -4.68
C ALA A 301 -4.27 7.28 -4.58
N VAL A 302 -4.19 7.94 -3.43
CA VAL A 302 -3.13 8.89 -3.08
C VAL A 302 -2.47 8.42 -1.79
N VAL A 303 -1.15 8.27 -1.84
CA VAL A 303 -0.33 7.83 -0.69
C VAL A 303 0.80 8.83 -0.50
N PRO A 304 0.73 9.73 0.48
CA PRO A 304 1.86 10.59 0.80
C PRO A 304 3.05 9.78 1.28
N MET A 305 4.24 10.16 0.84
CA MET A 305 5.49 9.56 1.25
C MET A 305 6.34 10.62 1.96
N THR A 306 6.92 10.26 3.09
CA THR A 306 7.80 11.15 3.86
C THR A 306 9.25 10.76 3.71
N LYS A 307 10.14 11.75 3.68
CA LYS A 307 11.58 11.51 3.54
C LYS A 307 12.14 10.85 4.78
N THR A 308 12.90 9.79 4.58
CA THR A 308 13.64 9.09 5.63
C THR A 308 15.12 9.46 5.57
N SER A 309 15.71 9.72 6.73
CA SER A 309 17.14 10.06 6.83
C SER A 309 18.06 8.84 6.90
N GLY A 310 17.50 7.64 7.03
CA GLY A 310 18.22 6.38 7.16
C GLY A 310 18.62 5.77 5.81
N GLN A 311 19.43 4.74 5.88
CA GLN A 311 19.72 3.84 4.76
C GLN A 311 18.71 2.72 4.73
N LEU A 312 18.39 2.20 3.54
CA LEU A 312 17.71 0.92 3.44
C LEU A 312 18.67 -0.20 3.85
N TYR A 313 18.16 -1.11 4.66
CA TYR A 313 18.84 -2.34 4.98
C TYR A 313 18.28 -3.48 4.14
N GLU A 314 19.08 -4.50 3.93
CA GLU A 314 18.64 -5.70 3.24
C GLU A 314 17.49 -6.37 3.99
N TYR A 315 16.41 -6.65 3.29
CA TYR A 315 15.36 -7.56 3.76
C TYR A 315 15.72 -8.98 3.31
N ALA A 316 16.42 -9.71 4.17
CA ALA A 316 16.94 -11.04 3.91
C ALA A 316 15.83 -12.11 3.99
N CYS A 317 14.91 -12.08 3.04
CA CYS A 317 13.71 -12.93 3.03
C CYS A 317 14.03 -14.42 2.87
N HIS A 318 15.03 -14.76 2.04
CA HIS A 318 15.41 -16.16 1.76
C HIS A 318 16.13 -16.80 2.94
N GLU A 319 16.95 -16.04 3.63
CA GLU A 319 17.75 -16.48 4.75
C GLU A 319 16.85 -16.82 5.93
N GLY A 320 16.80 -18.10 6.28
CA GLY A 320 15.96 -18.55 7.36
C GLY A 320 14.47 -18.57 7.08
N ASN A 321 14.04 -18.67 5.81
CA ASN A 321 12.62 -18.84 5.46
C ASN A 321 12.10 -20.21 5.92
N TYR A 322 12.12 -20.43 7.23
CA TYR A 322 11.63 -21.64 7.84
C TYR A 322 10.11 -21.79 7.73
N GLY A 323 9.38 -20.67 7.52
CA GLY A 323 7.94 -20.68 7.32
C GLY A 323 7.53 -21.53 6.11
N MET A 324 8.17 -21.33 4.97
CA MET A 324 7.95 -22.12 3.76
C MET A 324 8.24 -23.61 4.01
N LEU A 325 9.43 -23.90 4.53
CA LEU A 325 9.86 -25.27 4.80
C LEU A 325 8.90 -25.98 5.76
N ASN A 326 8.53 -25.32 6.86
CA ASN A 326 7.68 -25.91 7.88
C ASN A 326 6.24 -26.11 7.38
N THR A 327 5.71 -25.21 6.56
CA THR A 327 4.40 -25.37 5.95
C THR A 327 4.33 -26.60 5.05
N LEU A 328 5.33 -26.79 4.18
CA LEU A 328 5.39 -27.94 3.29
C LEU A 328 5.65 -29.26 4.03
N ARG A 329 6.53 -29.24 5.04
CA ARG A 329 6.76 -30.40 5.91
C ARG A 329 5.52 -30.77 6.71
N GLY A 330 4.84 -29.79 7.28
CA GLY A 330 3.60 -30.02 8.02
C GLY A 330 2.53 -30.68 7.15
N ALA A 331 2.42 -30.26 5.88
CA ALA A 331 1.53 -30.90 4.93
C ALA A 331 1.89 -32.39 4.71
N ARG A 332 3.16 -32.71 4.49
CA ARG A 332 3.61 -34.12 4.33
C ARG A 332 3.30 -34.96 5.55
N VAL A 333 3.57 -34.43 6.74
CA VAL A 333 3.27 -35.17 8.01
C VAL A 333 1.76 -35.38 8.15
N ALA A 334 0.95 -34.42 7.77
CA ALA A 334 -0.50 -34.55 7.81
C ALA A 334 -1.00 -35.64 6.87
N GLU A 335 -0.50 -35.65 5.62
CA GLU A 335 -0.81 -36.71 4.65
C GLU A 335 -0.43 -38.12 5.15
N GLU A 336 0.77 -38.24 5.68
CA GLU A 336 1.26 -39.54 6.26
C GLU A 336 0.37 -40.04 7.40
N ASN A 337 -0.22 -39.14 8.18
CA ASN A 337 -1.06 -39.48 9.32
C ASN A 337 -2.57 -39.43 9.00
N GLY A 338 -2.95 -39.10 7.76
CA GLY A 338 -4.36 -38.99 7.38
C GLY A 338 -5.08 -37.81 8.07
N TRP A 339 -4.36 -36.77 8.45
CA TRP A 339 -4.96 -35.60 9.10
C TRP A 339 -5.60 -34.67 8.06
N ASP A 340 -6.85 -34.32 8.31
CA ASP A 340 -7.52 -33.28 7.54
C ASP A 340 -7.06 -31.89 8.01
N LEU A 341 -6.36 -31.18 7.13
CA LEU A 341 -5.93 -29.78 7.35
C LEU A 341 -6.85 -28.76 6.64
N GLU A 342 -7.88 -29.22 5.96
CA GLU A 342 -8.88 -28.35 5.32
C GLU A 342 -9.83 -27.78 6.37
N GLY A 343 -9.48 -26.70 6.98
CA GLY A 343 -10.35 -26.05 7.97
C GLY A 343 -9.62 -25.44 9.17
N ARG A 344 -8.31 -25.37 9.14
CA ARG A 344 -7.51 -24.72 10.21
C ARG A 344 -6.71 -23.55 9.69
#